data_3a656565600683b061bec10ecbea14a3
#
_entry.id   3a656565600683b061bec10ecbea14a3
#
_cell.length_a   1.000
_cell.length_b   1.000
_cell.length_c   1.000
_cell.angle_alpha   90.00
_cell.angle_beta   90.00
_cell.angle_gamma   90.00
#
_symmetry.space_group_name_H-M   'P 1'
#
loop_
_entity.id
_entity.type
_entity.pdbx_description
1 polymer ?
#
loop_
_entity_poly.entity_id
_entity_poly.type
_entity_poly.pdbx_seq_one_letter_code
_entity_poly.pdbx_strand_id
1 'polypeptide(L)'
;MVRELKHTEIGDIPVDWELQTFDETFRVLSNNTLSRENLNNRGGAVRNIHYGDILTKFPEVLNCKEEIPYVNDLSLLSSSTQLLQDGDIVIADTAEDETVGKVTEVQNLGDSKLVAGLHTIPCRVKKGDFAPGWLGYYMNSNLFHNQILPYITGIKVSSISKGAISETLILVPPFDEQEKIV
;
A
#
# COMPACT_ATOMS: atom_id res chain seq x y z
N MET A 1 -17.67 17.57 -24.25
CA MET A 1 -18.52 16.35 -24.32
C MET A 1 -18.73 15.88 -22.89
N VAL A 2 -19.96 15.55 -22.50
CA VAL A 2 -20.24 14.92 -21.21
C VAL A 2 -19.77 13.47 -21.33
N ARG A 3 -18.90 13.03 -20.43
CA ARG A 3 -18.41 11.64 -20.42
C ARG A 3 -19.55 10.72 -19.96
N GLU A 4 -19.74 9.61 -20.65
CA GLU A 4 -20.73 8.61 -20.27
C GLU A 4 -20.27 7.87 -19.01
N LEU A 5 -21.19 7.69 -18.05
CA LEU A 5 -20.91 7.04 -16.77
C LEU A 5 -21.70 5.73 -16.66
N LYS A 6 -21.14 4.77 -15.93
CA LYS A 6 -21.84 3.56 -15.48
C LYS A 6 -21.92 3.55 -13.95
N HIS A 7 -23.05 3.06 -13.44
CA HIS A 7 -23.24 2.88 -12.01
C HIS A 7 -22.55 1.62 -11.50
N THR A 8 -21.85 1.74 -10.37
CA THR A 8 -21.12 0.63 -9.75
C THR A 8 -21.28 0.66 -8.22
N GLU A 9 -20.80 -0.38 -7.54
CA GLU A 9 -20.85 -0.49 -6.08
C GLU A 9 -20.06 0.62 -5.35
N ILE A 10 -19.07 1.22 -6.02
CA ILE A 10 -18.27 2.34 -5.45
C ILE A 10 -18.72 3.71 -5.98
N GLY A 11 -19.83 3.78 -6.71
CA GLY A 11 -20.38 5.00 -7.31
C GLY A 11 -20.32 5.01 -8.83
N ASP A 12 -20.61 6.17 -9.42
CA ASP A 12 -20.62 6.35 -10.87
C ASP A 12 -19.20 6.58 -11.39
N ILE A 13 -18.78 5.74 -12.32
CA ILE A 13 -17.46 5.82 -12.96
C ILE A 13 -17.61 5.89 -14.49
N PRO A 14 -16.61 6.41 -15.22
CA PRO A 14 -16.61 6.36 -16.68
C PRO A 14 -16.82 4.94 -17.22
N VAL A 15 -17.56 4.80 -18.31
CA VAL A 15 -17.91 3.48 -18.88
C VAL A 15 -16.70 2.66 -19.31
N ASP A 16 -15.62 3.33 -19.70
CA ASP A 16 -14.34 2.75 -20.14
C ASP A 16 -13.37 2.44 -18.99
N TRP A 17 -13.72 2.78 -17.74
CA TRP A 17 -12.95 2.39 -16.58
C TRP A 17 -13.36 1.00 -16.09
N GLU A 18 -12.42 0.18 -15.66
CA GLU A 18 -12.67 -1.16 -15.14
C GLU A 18 -12.63 -1.19 -13.62
N LEU A 19 -13.33 -2.16 -13.04
CA LEU A 19 -13.21 -2.55 -11.63
C LEU A 19 -12.70 -3.98 -11.55
N GLN A 20 -11.74 -4.20 -10.68
CA GLN A 20 -11.22 -5.52 -10.32
C GLN A 20 -11.36 -5.72 -8.83
N THR A 21 -11.55 -6.94 -8.36
CA THR A 21 -11.46 -7.23 -6.94
C THR A 21 -10.00 -7.12 -6.47
N PHE A 22 -9.81 -6.85 -5.17
CA PHE A 22 -8.48 -6.83 -4.57
C PHE A 22 -7.74 -8.15 -4.85
N ASP A 23 -8.41 -9.28 -4.64
CA ASP A 23 -7.83 -10.62 -4.83
C ASP A 23 -7.50 -10.95 -6.30
N GLU A 24 -8.19 -10.33 -7.27
CA GLU A 24 -7.78 -10.43 -8.68
C GLU A 24 -6.53 -9.61 -8.97
N THR A 25 -6.41 -8.45 -8.35
CA THR A 25 -5.33 -7.47 -8.61
C THR A 25 -4.06 -7.83 -7.89
N PHE A 26 -4.14 -8.26 -6.62
CA PHE A 26 -2.96 -8.40 -5.76
C PHE A 26 -2.75 -9.82 -5.24
N ARG A 27 -1.50 -10.10 -4.89
CA ARG A 27 -1.12 -11.13 -3.92
C ARG A 27 -0.52 -10.47 -2.70
N VAL A 28 -0.92 -10.91 -1.51
CA VAL A 28 -0.34 -10.46 -0.24
C VAL A 28 1.03 -11.08 -0.07
N LEU A 29 2.01 -10.28 0.32
CA LEU A 29 3.37 -10.70 0.67
C LEU A 29 3.51 -10.87 2.18
N SER A 30 4.59 -11.53 2.59
CA SER A 30 4.95 -11.66 4.01
C SER A 30 5.78 -10.46 4.46
N ASN A 31 5.31 -9.78 5.51
CA ASN A 31 6.05 -8.74 6.23
C ASN A 31 6.91 -9.33 7.35
N ASN A 32 7.60 -8.47 8.09
CA ASN A 32 8.25 -8.80 9.37
C ASN A 32 7.58 -8.04 10.52
N THR A 33 7.96 -8.38 11.75
CA THR A 33 7.39 -7.82 12.99
C THR A 33 8.41 -7.02 13.80
N LEU A 34 9.48 -6.53 13.16
CA LEU A 34 10.51 -5.73 13.84
C LEU A 34 9.94 -4.38 14.27
N SER A 35 10.14 -4.05 15.55
CA SER A 35 9.81 -2.75 16.11
C SER A 35 10.88 -1.71 15.80
N ARG A 36 10.62 -0.43 16.08
CA ARG A 36 11.56 0.68 15.85
C ARG A 36 12.93 0.48 16.49
N GLU A 37 13.02 -0.17 17.65
CA GLU A 37 14.28 -0.44 18.35
C GLU A 37 15.20 -1.38 17.56
N ASN A 38 14.67 -2.18 16.65
CA ASN A 38 15.41 -3.07 15.77
C ASN A 38 15.90 -2.39 14.47
N LEU A 39 15.65 -1.08 14.34
CA LEU A 39 15.99 -0.30 13.15
C LEU A 39 16.99 0.82 13.47
N ASN A 40 17.71 1.28 12.44
CA ASN A 40 18.63 2.41 12.54
C ASN A 40 18.70 3.23 11.24
N ASN A 41 19.20 4.47 11.33
CA ASN A 41 19.43 5.36 10.19
C ASN A 41 20.93 5.49 9.81
N ARG A 42 21.80 4.64 10.37
CA ARG A 42 23.27 4.70 10.11
C ARG A 42 23.70 3.90 8.89
N GLY A 43 22.88 2.94 8.47
CA GLY A 43 23.13 2.07 7.32
C GLY A 43 22.92 0.60 7.61
N GLY A 44 22.88 -0.20 6.57
CA GLY A 44 22.65 -1.64 6.63
C GLY A 44 22.44 -2.26 5.25
N ALA A 45 22.24 -3.57 5.21
CA ALA A 45 22.04 -4.30 3.97
C ALA A 45 20.57 -4.33 3.52
N VAL A 46 19.60 -4.17 4.45
CA VAL A 46 18.17 -4.24 4.18
C VAL A 46 17.46 -3.09 4.88
N ARG A 47 16.66 -2.34 4.14
CA ARG A 47 15.80 -1.27 4.66
C ARG A 47 14.45 -1.84 5.07
N ASN A 48 13.77 -1.15 5.98
CA ASN A 48 12.47 -1.57 6.52
C ASN A 48 11.48 -0.41 6.55
N ILE A 49 10.34 -0.56 5.91
CA ILE A 49 9.23 0.39 6.02
C ILE A 49 8.28 -0.04 7.14
N HIS A 50 8.13 0.80 8.17
CA HIS A 50 7.23 0.58 9.31
C HIS A 50 5.91 1.30 9.09
N TYR A 51 4.79 0.83 9.66
CA TYR A 51 3.47 1.45 9.47
C TYR A 51 3.47 2.96 9.78
N GLY A 52 4.16 3.38 10.84
CA GLY A 52 4.27 4.79 11.21
C GLY A 52 4.97 5.66 10.15
N ASP A 53 5.85 5.11 9.34
CA ASP A 53 6.47 5.84 8.22
C ASP A 53 5.45 6.07 7.10
N ILE A 54 4.57 5.10 6.85
CA ILE A 54 3.48 5.22 5.87
C ILE A 54 2.51 6.32 6.30
N LEU A 55 2.15 6.34 7.59
CA LEU A 55 1.19 7.31 8.13
C LEU A 55 1.70 8.74 8.12
N THR A 56 3.02 8.97 8.27
CA THR A 56 3.57 10.29 8.56
C THR A 56 4.57 10.82 7.54
N LYS A 57 5.34 9.94 6.88
CA LYS A 57 6.46 10.34 6.04
C LYS A 57 6.25 10.01 4.56
N PHE A 58 5.64 8.90 4.25
CA PHE A 58 5.50 8.40 2.89
C PHE A 58 4.03 8.18 2.50
N PRO A 59 3.17 9.21 2.54
CA PRO A 59 1.82 9.08 2.02
C PRO A 59 1.88 8.87 0.50
N GLU A 60 1.05 7.97 -0.01
CA GLU A 60 0.90 7.66 -1.45
C GLU A 60 2.12 7.02 -2.11
N VAL A 61 3.31 7.61 -2.00
CA VAL A 61 4.54 7.13 -2.63
C VAL A 61 5.67 6.99 -1.63
N LEU A 62 6.26 5.80 -1.56
CA LEU A 62 7.53 5.52 -0.91
C LEU A 62 8.67 5.69 -1.92
N ASN A 63 9.20 6.90 -2.02
CA ASN A 63 10.37 7.15 -2.85
C ASN A 63 11.63 6.61 -2.18
N CYS A 64 12.15 5.50 -2.69
CA CYS A 64 13.31 4.82 -2.12
C CYS A 64 14.64 5.56 -2.28
N LYS A 65 14.66 6.74 -2.90
CA LYS A 65 15.82 7.67 -2.85
C LYS A 65 15.88 8.43 -1.53
N GLU A 66 14.78 8.47 -0.77
CA GLU A 66 14.72 9.09 0.53
C GLU A 66 15.28 8.18 1.62
N GLU A 67 15.45 8.77 2.81
CA GLU A 67 15.99 8.06 3.96
C GLU A 67 14.94 7.11 4.55
N ILE A 68 15.22 5.81 4.49
CA ILE A 68 14.42 4.73 5.06
C ILE A 68 15.30 3.96 6.04
N PRO A 69 14.83 3.66 7.26
CA PRO A 69 15.60 2.94 8.26
C PRO A 69 16.09 1.58 7.79
N TYR A 70 17.23 1.14 8.31
CA TYR A 70 17.82 -0.16 8.07
C TYR A 70 17.56 -1.13 9.23
N VAL A 71 17.47 -2.40 8.93
CA VAL A 71 17.40 -3.48 9.92
C VAL A 71 18.76 -3.61 10.63
N ASN A 72 18.74 -3.59 11.97
CA ASN A 72 19.96 -3.71 12.79
C ASN A 72 20.61 -5.07 12.69
N ASP A 73 19.80 -6.13 12.78
CA ASP A 73 20.26 -7.52 12.79
C ASP A 73 19.38 -8.34 11.84
N LEU A 74 19.97 -8.77 10.73
CA LEU A 74 19.28 -9.56 9.70
C LEU A 74 18.84 -10.94 10.20
N SER A 75 19.43 -11.46 11.25
CA SER A 75 19.03 -12.75 11.84
C SER A 75 17.63 -12.71 12.47
N LEU A 76 17.12 -11.50 12.76
CA LEU A 76 15.77 -11.29 13.26
C LEU A 76 14.68 -11.33 12.15
N LEU A 77 15.09 -11.25 10.88
CA LEU A 77 14.14 -11.40 9.76
C LEU A 77 13.76 -12.86 9.61
N SER A 78 12.45 -13.11 9.56
CA SER A 78 11.95 -14.44 9.23
C SER A 78 12.37 -14.83 7.81
N SER A 79 12.66 -16.12 7.60
CA SER A 79 12.89 -16.67 6.25
C SER A 79 11.71 -16.53 5.30
N SER A 80 10.51 -16.30 5.84
CA SER A 80 9.29 -16.01 5.06
C SER A 80 9.16 -14.56 4.65
N THR A 81 9.92 -13.62 5.22
CA THR A 81 9.87 -12.19 4.87
C THR A 81 10.25 -12.00 3.41
N GLN A 82 9.40 -11.30 2.65
CA GLN A 82 9.62 -11.10 1.22
C GLN A 82 10.16 -9.70 0.94
N LEU A 83 11.10 -9.63 0.00
CA LEU A 83 11.61 -8.34 -0.51
C LEU A 83 10.56 -7.66 -1.36
N LEU A 84 10.43 -6.35 -1.16
CA LEU A 84 9.61 -5.48 -1.99
C LEU A 84 10.33 -5.14 -3.30
N GLN A 85 9.57 -4.71 -4.30
CA GLN A 85 10.04 -4.20 -5.58
C GLN A 85 9.22 -2.96 -5.98
N ASP A 86 9.69 -2.22 -6.99
CA ASP A 86 8.93 -1.09 -7.54
C ASP A 86 7.53 -1.53 -7.99
N GLY A 87 6.52 -0.72 -7.67
CA GLY A 87 5.10 -1.00 -7.91
C GLY A 87 4.42 -1.87 -6.84
N ASP A 88 5.14 -2.42 -5.86
CA ASP A 88 4.50 -3.03 -4.69
C ASP A 88 3.84 -1.93 -3.85
N ILE A 89 2.68 -2.24 -3.27
CA ILE A 89 2.03 -1.37 -2.28
C ILE A 89 2.21 -1.91 -0.88
N VAL A 90 2.23 -1.01 0.09
CA VAL A 90 2.27 -1.35 1.52
C VAL A 90 1.19 -0.58 2.25
N ILE A 91 0.30 -1.31 2.91
CA ILE A 91 -0.85 -0.77 3.63
C ILE A 91 -0.53 -0.75 5.12
N ALA A 92 -0.77 0.37 5.81
CA ALA A 92 -0.71 0.45 7.26
C ALA A 92 -1.98 -0.17 7.85
N ASP A 93 -1.86 -1.32 8.53
CA ASP A 93 -3.01 -2.05 9.07
C ASP A 93 -3.46 -1.52 10.45
N THR A 94 -2.72 -0.59 11.01
CA THR A 94 -2.94 -0.05 12.36
C THR A 94 -2.64 1.45 12.37
N ALA A 95 -3.47 2.23 13.08
CA ALA A 95 -3.25 3.65 13.38
C ALA A 95 -3.94 4.04 14.69
N GLU A 96 -3.52 5.16 15.31
CA GLU A 96 -4.16 5.71 16.51
C GLU A 96 -5.41 6.55 16.18
N ASP A 97 -5.70 6.73 14.89
CA ASP A 97 -6.79 7.54 14.36
C ASP A 97 -7.41 6.93 13.11
N GLU A 98 -8.16 7.73 12.35
CA GLU A 98 -8.82 7.34 11.10
C GLU A 98 -7.87 7.15 9.91
N THR A 99 -6.56 7.32 10.08
CA THR A 99 -5.56 7.12 9.02
C THR A 99 -5.20 5.65 8.80
N VAL A 100 -5.78 4.72 9.56
CA VAL A 100 -5.65 3.28 9.31
C VAL A 100 -6.07 2.93 7.88
N GLY A 101 -5.32 2.07 7.24
CA GLY A 101 -5.53 1.71 5.84
C GLY A 101 -4.84 2.63 4.82
N LYS A 102 -4.06 3.64 5.27
CA LYS A 102 -3.20 4.40 4.37
C LYS A 102 -2.22 3.49 3.64
N VAL A 103 -1.97 3.83 2.39
CA VAL A 103 -1.18 3.05 1.45
C VAL A 103 0.00 3.85 0.93
N THR A 104 1.12 3.20 0.72
CA THR A 104 2.25 3.75 -0.03
C THR A 104 2.67 2.80 -1.14
N GLU A 105 3.03 3.34 -2.29
CA GLU A 105 3.53 2.61 -3.45
C GLU A 105 5.06 2.75 -3.54
N VAL A 106 5.76 1.61 -3.63
CA VAL A 106 7.23 1.58 -3.69
C VAL A 106 7.71 2.06 -5.05
N GLN A 107 8.61 3.05 -5.05
CA GLN A 107 9.22 3.60 -6.27
C GLN A 107 10.71 3.89 -6.08
N ASN A 108 11.45 3.83 -7.18
CA ASN A 108 12.88 4.14 -7.24
C ASN A 108 13.75 3.28 -6.31
N LEU A 109 13.41 2.00 -6.16
CA LEU A 109 14.12 1.09 -5.26
C LEU A 109 15.56 0.83 -5.73
N GLY A 110 15.79 0.72 -7.05
CA GLY A 110 17.10 0.38 -7.62
C GLY A 110 17.62 -0.96 -7.08
N ASP A 111 18.92 -1.01 -6.75
CA ASP A 111 19.58 -2.22 -6.21
C ASP A 111 19.35 -2.41 -4.70
N SER A 112 18.60 -1.52 -4.05
CA SER A 112 18.36 -1.58 -2.61
C SER A 112 17.43 -2.73 -2.26
N LYS A 113 17.62 -3.30 -1.06
CA LYS A 113 16.72 -4.29 -0.49
C LYS A 113 15.80 -3.61 0.51
N LEU A 114 14.49 -3.83 0.36
CA LEU A 114 13.45 -3.27 1.22
C LEU A 114 12.49 -4.36 1.65
N VAL A 115 12.10 -4.34 2.92
CA VAL A 115 11.07 -5.24 3.48
C VAL A 115 9.98 -4.42 4.16
N ALA A 116 8.78 -4.96 4.20
CA ALA A 116 7.67 -4.41 4.96
C ALA A 116 7.76 -4.85 6.43
N GLY A 117 7.57 -3.90 7.34
CA GLY A 117 7.75 -4.08 8.78
C GLY A 117 6.47 -4.32 9.55
N LEU A 118 6.55 -4.06 10.84
CA LEU A 118 5.45 -4.23 11.80
C LEU A 118 4.21 -3.43 11.37
N HIS A 119 3.04 -4.03 11.56
CA HIS A 119 1.73 -3.44 11.25
C HIS A 119 1.59 -2.96 9.81
N THR A 120 2.06 -3.77 8.87
CA THR A 120 1.92 -3.51 7.44
C THR A 120 1.37 -4.72 6.69
N ILE A 121 0.64 -4.48 5.62
CA ILE A 121 0.18 -5.49 4.67
C ILE A 121 0.80 -5.15 3.30
N PRO A 122 1.94 -5.77 2.96
CA PRO A 122 2.54 -5.59 1.64
C PRO A 122 1.82 -6.43 0.59
N CYS A 123 1.63 -5.84 -0.59
CA CYS A 123 0.94 -6.50 -1.70
C CYS A 123 1.65 -6.24 -3.02
N ARG A 124 1.64 -7.24 -3.89
CA ARG A 124 2.22 -7.18 -5.23
C ARG A 124 1.14 -7.37 -6.28
N VAL A 125 1.15 -6.52 -7.29
CA VAL A 125 0.27 -6.65 -8.45
C VAL A 125 0.52 -7.98 -9.15
N LYS A 126 -0.55 -8.70 -9.47
CA LYS A 126 -0.55 -9.93 -10.28
C LYS A 126 -1.40 -9.80 -11.54
N LYS A 127 -2.30 -8.81 -11.58
CA LYS A 127 -3.16 -8.51 -12.73
C LYS A 127 -3.42 -7.01 -12.80
N GLY A 128 -3.49 -6.47 -14.00
CA GLY A 128 -3.71 -5.06 -14.28
C GLY A 128 -2.43 -4.35 -14.73
N ASP A 129 -2.62 -3.22 -15.37
CA ASP A 129 -1.55 -2.33 -15.82
C ASP A 129 -1.74 -0.98 -15.10
N PHE A 130 -0.79 -0.65 -14.23
CA PHE A 130 -0.89 0.51 -13.36
C PHE A 130 0.27 1.47 -13.60
N ALA A 131 -0.07 2.72 -13.87
CA ALA A 131 0.91 3.80 -13.96
C ALA A 131 1.57 4.02 -12.59
N PRO A 132 2.89 4.28 -12.54
CA PRO A 132 3.58 4.54 -11.29
C PRO A 132 2.92 5.67 -10.49
N GLY A 133 2.56 5.40 -9.24
CA GLY A 133 1.85 6.32 -8.34
C GLY A 133 0.33 6.16 -8.34
N TRP A 134 -0.27 5.50 -9.34
CA TRP A 134 -1.73 5.36 -9.42
C TRP A 134 -2.30 4.61 -8.22
N LEU A 135 -1.73 3.49 -7.86
CA LEU A 135 -2.24 2.68 -6.73
C LEU A 135 -2.13 3.43 -5.41
N GLY A 136 -1.00 4.10 -5.17
CA GLY A 136 -0.82 4.95 -4.00
C GLY A 136 -1.84 6.08 -3.93
N TYR A 137 -2.11 6.75 -5.04
CA TYR A 137 -3.12 7.80 -5.15
C TYR A 137 -4.54 7.26 -4.93
N TYR A 138 -4.96 6.25 -5.72
CA TYR A 138 -6.31 5.71 -5.65
C TYR A 138 -6.63 5.11 -4.28
N MET A 139 -5.74 4.30 -3.72
CA MET A 139 -5.99 3.60 -2.47
C MET A 139 -5.94 4.51 -1.23
N ASN A 140 -5.49 5.77 -1.37
CA ASN A 140 -5.65 6.82 -0.35
C ASN A 140 -6.86 7.73 -0.62
N SER A 141 -7.59 7.55 -1.72
CA SER A 141 -8.79 8.33 -2.01
C SER A 141 -9.98 7.91 -1.14
N ASN A 142 -10.96 8.80 -1.02
CA ASN A 142 -12.22 8.48 -0.36
C ASN A 142 -12.97 7.32 -1.02
N LEU A 143 -12.82 7.13 -2.35
CA LEU A 143 -13.44 6.02 -3.07
C LEU A 143 -12.96 4.66 -2.57
N PHE A 144 -11.67 4.54 -2.23
CA PHE A 144 -11.14 3.32 -1.66
C PHE A 144 -11.38 3.27 -0.14
N HIS A 145 -11.07 4.35 0.57
CA HIS A 145 -11.14 4.38 2.03
C HIS A 145 -12.56 4.09 2.55
N ASN A 146 -13.60 4.60 1.89
CA ASN A 146 -15.00 4.33 2.25
C ASN A 146 -15.36 2.84 2.18
N GLN A 147 -14.66 2.04 1.38
CA GLN A 147 -14.89 0.60 1.30
C GLN A 147 -14.36 -0.13 2.54
N ILE A 148 -13.30 0.38 3.18
CA ILE A 148 -12.69 -0.24 4.36
C ILE A 148 -13.28 0.26 5.69
N LEU A 149 -13.89 1.44 5.72
CA LEU A 149 -14.46 2.04 6.94
C LEU A 149 -15.35 1.09 7.75
N PRO A 150 -16.28 0.31 7.14
CA PRO A 150 -17.16 -0.59 7.89
C PRO A 150 -16.42 -1.72 8.63
N TYR A 151 -15.19 -2.00 8.24
CA TYR A 151 -14.38 -3.12 8.76
C TYR A 151 -13.28 -2.66 9.72
N ILE A 152 -13.13 -1.35 9.94
CA ILE A 152 -12.17 -0.81 10.90
C ILE A 152 -12.67 -1.15 12.32
N THR A 153 -11.78 -1.72 13.11
CA THR A 153 -12.04 -2.12 14.50
C THR A 153 -11.07 -1.47 15.46
N GLY A 154 -11.48 -1.33 16.73
CA GLY A 154 -10.67 -0.74 17.79
C GLY A 154 -11.27 0.56 18.33
N ILE A 155 -10.92 0.91 19.59
CA ILE A 155 -11.43 2.10 20.27
C ILE A 155 -10.32 3.15 20.43
N LYS A 156 -9.11 2.73 20.83
CA LYS A 156 -7.95 3.61 21.01
C LYS A 156 -6.93 3.46 19.89
N VAL A 157 -6.83 2.26 19.36
CA VAL A 157 -5.98 1.93 18.22
C VAL A 157 -6.88 1.25 17.21
N SER A 158 -7.01 1.87 16.06
CA SER A 158 -7.78 1.35 14.92
C SER A 158 -6.96 0.32 14.16
N SER A 159 -7.60 -0.74 13.71
CA SER A 159 -6.96 -1.78 12.89
C SER A 159 -7.87 -2.30 11.79
N ILE A 160 -7.25 -2.79 10.71
CA ILE A 160 -7.93 -3.44 9.60
C ILE A 160 -7.28 -4.79 9.29
N SER A 161 -8.09 -5.81 9.03
CA SER A 161 -7.60 -7.14 8.69
C SER A 161 -7.34 -7.30 7.19
N LYS A 162 -6.49 -8.27 6.83
CA LYS A 162 -6.28 -8.69 5.44
C LYS A 162 -7.59 -9.12 4.77
N GLY A 163 -8.47 -9.82 5.51
CA GLY A 163 -9.77 -10.24 5.02
C GLY A 163 -10.69 -9.07 4.66
N ALA A 164 -10.66 -8.00 5.45
CA ALA A 164 -11.44 -6.80 5.15
C ALA A 164 -10.95 -6.09 3.88
N ILE A 165 -9.63 -6.05 3.67
CA ILE A 165 -9.04 -5.45 2.46
C ILE A 165 -9.36 -6.29 1.23
N SER A 166 -9.42 -7.62 1.33
CA SER A 166 -9.71 -8.50 0.20
C SER A 166 -11.12 -8.31 -0.39
N GLU A 167 -12.04 -7.75 0.37
CA GLU A 167 -13.40 -7.41 -0.09
C GLU A 167 -13.48 -6.10 -0.90
N THR A 168 -12.37 -5.37 -1.06
CA THR A 168 -12.37 -4.08 -1.75
C THR A 168 -12.26 -4.22 -3.27
N LEU A 169 -12.70 -3.16 -3.96
CA LEU A 169 -12.62 -3.02 -5.41
C LEU A 169 -11.51 -2.04 -5.79
N ILE A 170 -10.76 -2.39 -6.82
CA ILE A 170 -9.67 -1.60 -7.39
C ILE A 170 -10.12 -1.01 -8.71
N LEU A 171 -10.03 0.30 -8.81
CA LEU A 171 -10.39 1.06 -9.99
C LEU A 171 -9.23 1.07 -10.99
N VAL A 172 -9.52 0.71 -12.24
CA VAL A 172 -8.53 0.59 -13.31
C VAL A 172 -8.94 1.46 -14.49
N PRO A 173 -8.57 2.75 -14.49
CA PRO A 173 -8.71 3.61 -15.66
C PRO A 173 -7.81 3.16 -16.80
N PRO A 174 -8.03 3.59 -18.05
CA PRO A 174 -7.05 3.51 -19.12
C PRO A 174 -5.69 4.09 -18.66
N PHE A 175 -4.60 3.43 -19.05
CA PHE A 175 -3.25 3.75 -18.54
C PHE A 175 -2.87 5.23 -18.73
N ASP A 176 -3.19 5.80 -19.90
CA ASP A 176 -2.92 7.20 -20.20
C ASP A 176 -3.74 8.21 -19.37
N GLU A 177 -4.85 7.77 -18.80
CA GLU A 177 -5.63 8.56 -17.84
C GLU A 177 -5.01 8.47 -16.44
N GLN A 178 -4.55 7.29 -16.04
CA GLN A 178 -3.83 7.14 -14.78
C GLN A 178 -2.61 8.08 -14.74
N GLU A 179 -1.78 8.13 -15.79
CA GLU A 179 -0.63 9.01 -15.91
C GLU A 179 -0.96 10.52 -15.84
N LYS A 180 -2.18 10.89 -16.20
CA LYS A 180 -2.63 12.31 -16.13
C LYS A 180 -3.18 12.70 -14.77
N ILE A 181 -3.56 11.71 -13.96
CA ILE A 181 -4.17 11.93 -12.65
C ILE A 181 -3.11 12.03 -11.55
N VAL A 182 -2.01 11.26 -11.68
CA VAL A 182 -0.91 11.21 -10.71
C VAL A 182 0.21 12.19 -10.99
#